data_eec7a034a290664931842cbcaa671ae9
#
_entry.id   eec7a034a290664931842cbcaa671ae9
#
_cell.length_a   1.000
_cell.length_b   1.000
_cell.length_c   1.000
_cell.angle_alpha   90.00
_cell.angle_beta   90.00
_cell.angle_gamma   90.00
#
_symmetry.space_group_name_H-M   'P 1'
#
loop_
_entity.id
_entity.type
_entity.pdbx_description
1 polymer ?
#
loop_
_entity_poly.entity_id
_entity_poly.type
_entity_poly.pdbx_seq_one_letter_code
_entity_poly.pdbx_strand_id
1 'polypeptide(L)'
;MKKKLFCLLSTCIFMLSGCNLNEDFSDKYVYTTFYPIEYATNVLYGTKSKVSSVYPDNATTDYGVTDKKKKIYSNGEIFIYSGIAKEANLAKDLLNANSNLKLIDATKGMDNNLNITNIWLDPSNYLMLCSNIKSSLIEYNDNVYTKEEIENNYKTLNEKVSEIDVKLYDIGKNGNYNTILATSDVFNYLTKYNINVISIDKNTESIDKSYAKATSLIKSKKIE
;
A
#
# COMPACT_ATOMS: atom_id res chain seq x y z
N MET A 1 -3.60 59.39 -36.67
CA MET A 1 -3.80 57.92 -36.88
C MET A 1 -2.79 57.05 -36.16
N LYS A 2 -1.49 57.42 -36.08
CA LYS A 2 -0.45 56.55 -35.42
C LYS A 2 -0.61 56.36 -33.91
N LYS A 3 -1.16 57.32 -33.17
CA LYS A 3 -1.40 57.21 -31.71
C LYS A 3 -2.57 56.24 -31.34
N LYS A 4 -3.62 56.16 -32.18
CA LYS A 4 -4.75 55.22 -31.96
C LYS A 4 -4.37 53.76 -32.24
N LEU A 5 -3.46 53.55 -33.18
CA LEU A 5 -2.95 52.20 -33.48
C LEU A 5 -2.06 51.64 -32.35
N PHE A 6 -1.28 52.54 -31.68
CA PHE A 6 -0.44 52.12 -30.55
C PHE A 6 -1.24 51.71 -29.30
N CYS A 7 -2.35 52.40 -29.02
CA CYS A 7 -3.27 52.00 -27.95
C CYS A 7 -3.96 50.65 -28.23
N LEU A 8 -4.31 50.35 -29.47
CA LEU A 8 -4.95 49.08 -29.86
C LEU A 8 -3.96 47.91 -29.70
N LEU A 9 -2.67 48.11 -30.04
CA LEU A 9 -1.63 47.11 -29.89
C LEU A 9 -1.30 46.85 -28.42
N SER A 10 -1.32 47.89 -27.55
CA SER A 10 -1.11 47.75 -26.12
C SER A 10 -2.22 46.98 -25.41
N THR A 11 -3.48 47.13 -25.85
CA THR A 11 -4.63 46.42 -25.26
C THR A 11 -4.62 44.94 -25.60
N CYS A 12 -4.12 44.55 -26.80
CA CYS A 12 -3.98 43.13 -27.18
C CYS A 12 -2.90 42.38 -26.37
N ILE A 13 -1.87 43.10 -25.88
CA ILE A 13 -0.80 42.46 -25.09
C ILE A 13 -1.28 42.06 -23.67
N PHE A 14 -2.26 42.78 -23.11
CA PHE A 14 -2.86 42.45 -21.81
C PHE A 14 -3.85 41.27 -21.84
N MET A 15 -4.34 40.87 -23.03
CA MET A 15 -5.24 39.71 -23.18
C MET A 15 -4.48 38.38 -23.29
N LEU A 16 -3.15 38.40 -23.40
CA LEU A 16 -2.30 37.19 -23.48
C LEU A 16 -1.72 36.75 -22.13
N SER A 17 -2.03 37.45 -21.04
CA SER A 17 -1.88 36.90 -19.71
C SER A 17 -3.04 35.93 -19.42
N GLY A 18 -3.22 34.96 -20.32
CA GLY A 18 -4.04 33.79 -20.11
C GLY A 18 -3.51 33.08 -18.88
N CYS A 19 -4.38 32.86 -17.92
CA CYS A 19 -4.18 32.03 -16.77
C CYS A 19 -3.28 30.85 -17.12
N ASN A 20 -2.11 30.80 -16.55
CA ASN A 20 -1.38 29.56 -16.40
C ASN A 20 -2.23 28.68 -15.46
N LEU A 21 -3.21 27.98 -16.04
CA LEU A 21 -3.90 26.86 -15.41
C LEU A 21 -3.03 25.59 -15.45
N ASN A 22 -1.74 25.75 -15.43
CA ASN A 22 -0.85 24.75 -14.89
C ASN A 22 -0.88 24.94 -13.35
N GLU A 23 -1.97 24.53 -12.73
CA GLU A 23 -1.82 23.96 -11.41
C GLU A 23 -0.88 22.78 -11.61
N ASP A 24 0.37 23.01 -11.29
CA ASP A 24 1.40 22.00 -11.27
C ASP A 24 1.01 21.03 -10.17
N PHE A 25 0.29 19.95 -10.53
CA PHE A 25 -0.09 18.88 -9.63
C PHE A 25 1.13 18.13 -9.05
N SER A 26 2.34 18.58 -9.44
CA SER A 26 3.61 17.99 -9.04
C SER A 26 3.94 18.19 -7.56
N ASP A 27 3.26 19.09 -6.84
CA ASP A 27 3.55 19.40 -5.43
C ASP A 27 2.59 18.70 -4.45
N LYS A 28 1.61 17.95 -4.93
CA LYS A 28 0.73 17.17 -4.06
C LYS A 28 1.41 15.87 -3.67
N TYR A 29 1.69 15.71 -2.38
CA TYR A 29 2.28 14.49 -1.84
C TYR A 29 1.21 13.61 -1.21
N VAL A 30 1.20 12.32 -1.60
CA VAL A 30 0.53 11.25 -0.87
C VAL A 30 1.58 10.53 -0.05
N TYR A 31 1.44 10.59 1.26
CA TYR A 31 2.32 9.88 2.17
C TYR A 31 1.71 8.54 2.56
N THR A 32 2.54 7.52 2.61
CA THR A 32 2.16 6.14 2.98
C THR A 32 3.07 5.63 4.08
N THR A 33 2.76 4.49 4.68
CA THR A 33 3.59 3.90 5.72
C THR A 33 4.51 2.81 5.15
N PHE A 34 4.03 1.58 4.98
CA PHE A 34 4.84 0.46 4.52
C PHE A 34 4.88 0.35 3.00
N TYR A 35 5.93 -0.29 2.49
CA TYR A 35 6.11 -0.55 1.07
C TYR A 35 4.88 -1.19 0.38
N PRO A 36 4.18 -2.20 0.93
CA PRO A 36 2.98 -2.73 0.28
C PRO A 36 1.86 -1.70 0.08
N ILE A 37 1.68 -0.77 1.02
CA ILE A 37 0.73 0.34 0.91
C ILE A 37 1.24 1.35 -0.14
N GLU A 38 2.53 1.69 -0.09
CA GLU A 38 3.16 2.58 -1.06
C GLU A 38 3.04 2.03 -2.48
N TYR A 39 3.37 0.74 -2.67
CA TYR A 39 3.26 0.07 -3.97
C TYR A 39 1.83 0.09 -4.51
N ALA A 40 0.85 -0.31 -3.69
CA ALA A 40 -0.56 -0.26 -4.08
C ALA A 40 -0.99 1.17 -4.47
N THR A 41 -0.60 2.15 -3.68
CA THR A 41 -0.92 3.57 -3.94
C THR A 41 -0.26 4.07 -5.22
N ASN A 42 1.00 3.72 -5.46
CA ASN A 42 1.71 4.07 -6.71
C ASN A 42 1.03 3.45 -7.93
N VAL A 43 0.63 2.19 -7.87
CA VAL A 43 -0.09 1.53 -8.97
C VAL A 43 -1.43 2.22 -9.23
N LEU A 44 -2.18 2.56 -8.18
CA LEU A 44 -3.53 3.11 -8.31
C LEU A 44 -3.53 4.60 -8.67
N TYR A 45 -2.58 5.38 -8.15
CA TYR A 45 -2.64 6.85 -8.16
C TYR A 45 -1.32 7.56 -8.50
N GLY A 46 -0.22 6.83 -8.70
CA GLY A 46 1.12 7.40 -8.88
C GLY A 46 1.30 8.29 -10.10
N THR A 47 0.39 8.24 -11.10
CA THR A 47 0.37 9.15 -12.24
C THR A 47 -0.22 10.53 -11.89
N LYS A 48 -0.93 10.65 -10.76
CA LYS A 48 -1.65 11.86 -10.35
C LYS A 48 -0.97 12.61 -9.21
N SER A 49 -0.13 11.92 -8.44
CA SER A 49 0.52 12.50 -7.27
C SER A 49 1.84 11.81 -7.00
N LYS A 50 2.76 12.51 -6.36
CA LYS A 50 3.99 11.91 -5.83
C LYS A 50 3.66 11.11 -4.58
N VAL A 51 3.85 9.80 -4.63
CA VAL A 51 3.69 8.88 -3.50
C VAL A 51 5.04 8.67 -2.83
N SER A 52 5.08 8.69 -1.50
CA SER A 52 6.31 8.49 -0.74
C SER A 52 6.02 7.84 0.61
N SER A 53 6.78 6.80 0.96
CA SER A 53 6.72 6.21 2.28
C SER A 53 7.33 7.13 3.33
N VAL A 54 6.67 7.24 4.49
CA VAL A 54 7.22 7.91 5.67
C VAL A 54 8.16 7.00 6.45
N TYR A 55 8.10 5.69 6.19
CA TYR A 55 8.99 4.71 6.77
C TYR A 55 10.12 4.35 5.80
N PRO A 56 11.36 4.21 6.27
CA PRO A 56 12.44 3.67 5.44
C PRO A 56 12.19 2.18 5.12
N ASP A 57 12.81 1.68 4.05
CA ASP A 57 12.58 0.33 3.51
C ASP A 57 12.77 -0.81 4.55
N ASN A 58 13.62 -0.61 5.55
CA ASN A 58 13.88 -1.60 6.59
C ASN A 58 13.22 -1.26 7.93
N ALA A 59 12.23 -0.35 7.94
CA ALA A 59 11.57 0.03 9.16
C ALA A 59 10.72 -1.11 9.72
N THR A 60 10.77 -1.25 11.04
CA THR A 60 9.83 -2.09 11.79
C THR A 60 8.54 -1.32 12.06
N THR A 61 7.48 -2.03 12.47
CA THR A 61 6.20 -1.45 12.88
C THR A 61 6.31 -0.46 14.04
N ASP A 62 7.44 -0.43 14.74
CA ASP A 62 7.74 0.47 15.86
C ASP A 62 8.56 1.71 15.46
N TYR A 63 8.76 1.94 14.14
CA TYR A 63 9.51 3.10 13.66
C TYR A 63 8.91 4.42 14.15
N GLY A 64 9.71 5.19 14.86
CA GLY A 64 9.32 6.50 15.40
C GLY A 64 9.54 7.62 14.38
N VAL A 65 8.49 8.35 14.05
CA VAL A 65 8.57 9.56 13.22
C VAL A 65 8.82 10.77 14.11
N THR A 66 9.89 11.53 13.85
CA THR A 66 10.22 12.75 14.62
C THR A 66 9.21 13.86 14.38
N ASP A 67 9.03 14.77 15.33
CA ASP A 67 8.06 15.88 15.21
C ASP A 67 8.36 16.78 14.01
N LYS A 68 9.65 16.98 13.67
CA LYS A 68 10.03 17.69 12.45
C LYS A 68 9.48 17.01 11.19
N LYS A 69 9.58 15.69 11.11
CA LYS A 69 9.03 14.90 9.98
C LYS A 69 7.51 14.88 9.98
N LYS A 70 6.87 14.77 11.17
CA LYS A 70 5.40 14.85 11.29
C LYS A 70 4.88 16.15 10.70
N LYS A 71 5.55 17.29 10.99
CA LYS A 71 5.17 18.58 10.42
C LYS A 71 5.29 18.62 8.89
N ILE A 72 6.27 17.92 8.30
CA ILE A 72 6.40 17.82 6.85
C ILE A 72 5.26 16.96 6.28
N TYR A 73 5.02 15.78 6.86
CA TYR A 73 4.03 14.84 6.37
C TYR A 73 2.60 15.33 6.55
N SER A 74 2.31 16.12 7.57
CA SER A 74 1.00 16.75 7.74
C SER A 74 0.65 17.76 6.64
N ASN A 75 1.64 18.27 5.90
CA ASN A 75 1.41 19.13 4.74
C ASN A 75 1.08 18.35 3.45
N GLY A 76 1.05 17.02 3.51
CA GLY A 76 0.57 16.19 2.40
C GLY A 76 -0.91 16.40 2.11
N GLU A 77 -1.36 15.90 0.97
CA GLU A 77 -2.79 15.90 0.61
C GLU A 77 -3.51 14.72 1.27
N ILE A 78 -2.89 13.54 1.22
CA ILE A 78 -3.44 12.29 1.73
C ILE A 78 -2.36 11.55 2.53
N PHE A 79 -2.77 10.94 3.62
CA PHE A 79 -1.96 9.99 4.38
C PHE A 79 -2.65 8.63 4.41
N ILE A 80 -1.96 7.59 3.90
CA ILE A 80 -2.49 6.22 3.81
C ILE A 80 -1.69 5.33 4.76
N TYR A 81 -2.38 4.68 5.68
CA TYR A 81 -1.78 3.94 6.78
C TYR A 81 -2.53 2.64 7.08
N SER A 82 -1.99 1.83 7.99
CA SER A 82 -2.68 0.68 8.55
C SER A 82 -3.30 1.02 9.91
N GLY A 83 -4.63 0.93 10.01
CA GLY A 83 -5.36 1.16 11.26
C GLY A 83 -5.19 0.05 12.30
N ILE A 84 -4.71 -1.13 11.89
CA ILE A 84 -4.46 -2.29 12.78
C ILE A 84 -3.20 -2.09 13.62
N ALA A 85 -2.26 -1.23 13.19
CA ALA A 85 -0.98 -1.01 13.84
C ALA A 85 -0.91 0.31 14.60
N LYS A 86 0.25 0.59 15.22
CA LYS A 86 0.54 1.85 15.92
C LYS A 86 0.47 3.09 15.01
N GLU A 87 0.41 2.90 13.71
CA GLU A 87 0.29 3.95 12.71
C GLU A 87 -0.96 4.79 12.84
N ALA A 88 -2.03 4.25 13.43
CA ALA A 88 -3.23 5.01 13.77
C ALA A 88 -2.91 6.22 14.68
N ASN A 89 -1.91 6.10 15.58
CA ASN A 89 -1.47 7.20 16.41
C ASN A 89 -0.73 8.27 15.58
N LEU A 90 0.11 7.84 14.63
CA LEU A 90 0.78 8.77 13.70
C LEU A 90 -0.26 9.51 12.85
N ALA A 91 -1.26 8.80 12.30
CA ALA A 91 -2.35 9.40 11.54
C ALA A 91 -3.10 10.47 12.34
N LYS A 92 -3.40 10.19 13.62
CA LYS A 92 -4.01 11.16 14.53
C LYS A 92 -3.12 12.38 14.76
N ASP A 93 -1.82 12.18 14.97
CA ASP A 93 -0.86 13.28 15.17
C ASP A 93 -0.79 14.19 13.93
N LEU A 94 -0.75 13.59 12.74
CA LEU A 94 -0.72 14.34 11.48
C LEU A 94 -2.03 15.13 11.25
N LEU A 95 -3.18 14.52 11.54
CA LEU A 95 -4.48 15.19 11.43
C LEU A 95 -4.62 16.34 12.43
N ASN A 96 -4.10 16.18 13.65
CA ASN A 96 -4.08 17.26 14.65
C ASN A 96 -3.19 18.45 14.20
N ALA A 97 -2.12 18.17 13.44
CA ALA A 97 -1.24 19.21 12.90
C ALA A 97 -1.84 19.91 11.66
N ASN A 98 -2.65 19.20 10.88
CA ASN A 98 -3.35 19.74 9.71
C ASN A 98 -4.72 19.04 9.54
N SER A 99 -5.78 19.72 9.92
CA SER A 99 -7.15 19.19 9.84
C SER A 99 -7.69 18.97 8.42
N ASN A 100 -7.00 19.51 7.40
CA ASN A 100 -7.35 19.32 5.99
C ASN A 100 -6.71 18.05 5.38
N LEU A 101 -5.78 17.41 6.10
CA LEU A 101 -5.16 16.16 5.65
C LEU A 101 -6.20 15.05 5.53
N LYS A 102 -6.32 14.44 4.37
CA LYS A 102 -7.19 13.29 4.15
C LYS A 102 -6.51 12.02 4.66
N LEU A 103 -7.23 11.22 5.44
CA LEU A 103 -6.73 9.97 6.00
C LEU A 103 -7.38 8.77 5.32
N ILE A 104 -6.57 7.78 4.93
CA ILE A 104 -7.05 6.50 4.40
C ILE A 104 -6.49 5.37 5.27
N ASP A 105 -7.37 4.66 5.95
CA ASP A 105 -7.04 3.39 6.59
C ASP A 105 -7.14 2.26 5.57
N ALA A 106 -5.99 1.79 5.11
CA ALA A 106 -5.89 0.72 4.13
C ALA A 106 -6.37 -0.64 4.68
N THR A 107 -6.42 -0.80 6.00
CA THR A 107 -6.86 -2.03 6.67
C THR A 107 -8.29 -1.97 7.23
N LYS A 108 -9.06 -0.95 6.83
CA LYS A 108 -10.44 -0.77 7.30
C LYS A 108 -11.28 -2.03 7.08
N GLY A 109 -11.92 -2.52 8.14
CA GLY A 109 -12.77 -3.72 8.09
C GLY A 109 -12.03 -5.05 8.05
N MET A 110 -10.69 -5.05 8.15
CA MET A 110 -9.90 -6.28 8.31
C MET A 110 -9.88 -6.71 9.79
N ASP A 111 -9.58 -7.99 10.03
CA ASP A 111 -9.49 -8.53 11.38
C ASP A 111 -8.29 -7.91 12.12
N ASN A 112 -8.54 -7.30 13.27
CA ASN A 112 -7.51 -6.68 14.13
C ASN A 112 -6.51 -7.70 14.72
N ASN A 113 -6.82 -8.98 14.69
CA ASN A 113 -5.91 -10.04 15.13
C ASN A 113 -4.90 -10.47 14.06
N LEU A 114 -5.02 -9.95 12.83
CA LEU A 114 -4.05 -10.24 11.78
C LEU A 114 -2.67 -9.65 12.13
N ASN A 115 -1.63 -10.41 11.83
CA ASN A 115 -0.27 -9.93 11.98
C ASN A 115 0.03 -8.89 10.89
N ILE A 116 0.14 -7.62 11.29
CA ILE A 116 0.33 -6.50 10.36
C ILE A 116 1.64 -6.59 9.59
N THR A 117 2.67 -7.26 10.12
CA THR A 117 3.98 -7.31 9.47
C THR A 117 3.98 -8.13 8.18
N ASN A 118 2.98 -8.97 7.96
CA ASN A 118 2.89 -9.89 6.83
C ASN A 118 1.47 -10.07 6.26
N ILE A 119 0.50 -9.25 6.69
CA ILE A 119 -0.89 -9.31 6.24
C ILE A 119 -1.03 -9.26 4.70
N TRP A 120 -0.14 -8.52 4.05
CA TRP A 120 -0.13 -8.33 2.58
C TRP A 120 0.46 -9.51 1.81
N LEU A 121 1.06 -10.51 2.48
CA LEU A 121 1.55 -11.74 1.82
C LEU A 121 0.38 -12.63 1.38
N ASP A 122 -0.74 -12.57 2.09
CA ASP A 122 -1.97 -13.23 1.67
C ASP A 122 -2.65 -12.44 0.55
N PRO A 123 -2.80 -13.01 -0.67
CA PRO A 123 -3.41 -12.33 -1.81
C PRO A 123 -4.79 -11.73 -1.52
N SER A 124 -5.64 -12.43 -0.75
CA SER A 124 -6.98 -11.95 -0.42
C SER A 124 -6.94 -10.73 0.49
N ASN A 125 -6.05 -10.74 1.50
CA ASN A 125 -5.84 -9.60 2.38
C ASN A 125 -5.26 -8.41 1.62
N TYR A 126 -4.31 -8.68 0.72
CA TYR A 126 -3.72 -7.62 -0.11
C TYR A 126 -4.74 -6.98 -1.05
N LEU A 127 -5.61 -7.77 -1.67
CA LEU A 127 -6.70 -7.24 -2.49
C LEU A 127 -7.69 -6.41 -1.68
N MET A 128 -7.99 -6.79 -0.44
CA MET A 128 -8.83 -5.98 0.44
C MET A 128 -8.18 -4.64 0.78
N LEU A 129 -6.87 -4.64 1.09
CA LEU A 129 -6.08 -3.44 1.30
C LEU A 129 -6.12 -2.53 0.07
N CYS A 130 -5.85 -3.06 -1.11
CA CYS A 130 -5.90 -2.31 -2.37
C CYS A 130 -7.29 -1.75 -2.66
N SER A 131 -8.36 -2.50 -2.36
CA SER A 131 -9.75 -2.08 -2.52
C SER A 131 -10.12 -0.92 -1.59
N ASN A 132 -9.65 -0.94 -0.35
CA ASN A 132 -9.85 0.15 0.60
C ASN A 132 -9.17 1.44 0.13
N ILE A 133 -7.91 1.33 -0.33
CA ILE A 133 -7.17 2.47 -0.90
C ILE A 133 -7.91 3.01 -2.12
N LYS A 134 -8.27 2.14 -3.08
CA LYS A 134 -9.02 2.51 -4.29
C LYS A 134 -10.30 3.27 -3.96
N SER A 135 -11.12 2.71 -3.08
CA SER A 135 -12.44 3.29 -2.76
C SER A 135 -12.31 4.67 -2.13
N SER A 136 -11.35 4.85 -1.21
CA SER A 136 -11.11 6.15 -0.59
C SER A 136 -10.48 7.17 -1.55
N LEU A 137 -9.58 6.75 -2.45
CA LEU A 137 -9.04 7.64 -3.49
C LEU A 137 -10.12 8.13 -4.44
N ILE A 138 -11.07 7.27 -4.81
CA ILE A 138 -12.23 7.65 -5.65
C ILE A 138 -13.16 8.59 -4.89
N GLU A 139 -13.40 8.37 -3.60
CA GLU A 139 -14.23 9.24 -2.77
C GLU A 139 -13.61 10.65 -2.65
N TYR A 140 -12.29 10.72 -2.48
CA TYR A 140 -11.58 12.00 -2.32
C TYR A 140 -11.28 12.75 -3.63
N ASN A 141 -11.62 12.18 -4.77
CA ASN A 141 -11.34 12.77 -6.07
C ASN A 141 -12.62 13.18 -6.79
N ASP A 142 -12.71 14.43 -7.24
CA ASP A 142 -13.89 14.92 -7.97
C ASP A 142 -13.78 14.70 -9.49
N ASN A 143 -12.59 14.47 -10.02
CA ASN A 143 -12.34 14.30 -11.44
C ASN A 143 -12.76 12.91 -11.93
N VAL A 144 -13.73 12.85 -12.84
CA VAL A 144 -14.28 11.60 -13.38
C VAL A 144 -13.22 10.77 -14.11
N TYR A 145 -12.34 11.41 -14.89
CA TYR A 145 -11.27 10.70 -15.61
C TYR A 145 -10.25 10.07 -14.67
N THR A 146 -9.94 10.76 -13.56
CA THR A 146 -9.07 10.21 -12.53
C THR A 146 -9.71 9.01 -11.82
N LYS A 147 -11.01 9.08 -11.53
CA LYS A 147 -11.75 7.94 -10.95
C LYS A 147 -11.73 6.73 -11.87
N GLU A 148 -11.97 6.92 -13.16
CA GLU A 148 -11.92 5.86 -14.17
C GLU A 148 -10.52 5.24 -14.27
N GLU A 149 -9.48 6.06 -14.25
CA GLU A 149 -8.09 5.57 -14.26
C GLU A 149 -7.77 4.73 -13.03
N ILE A 150 -8.18 5.17 -11.83
CA ILE A 150 -8.01 4.40 -10.58
C ILE A 150 -8.74 3.06 -10.68
N GLU A 151 -9.96 3.01 -11.20
CA GLU A 151 -10.71 1.76 -11.41
C GLU A 151 -9.99 0.81 -12.38
N ASN A 152 -9.49 1.31 -13.50
CA ASN A 152 -8.77 0.52 -14.49
C ASN A 152 -7.44 -0.01 -13.93
N ASN A 153 -6.71 0.81 -13.18
CA ASN A 153 -5.48 0.42 -12.51
C ASN A 153 -5.76 -0.67 -11.46
N TYR A 154 -6.83 -0.51 -10.68
CA TYR A 154 -7.24 -1.53 -9.70
C TYR A 154 -7.62 -2.84 -10.38
N LYS A 155 -8.35 -2.81 -11.49
CA LYS A 155 -8.71 -4.01 -12.25
C LYS A 155 -7.45 -4.78 -12.66
N THR A 156 -6.47 -4.10 -13.23
CA THR A 156 -5.19 -4.72 -13.64
C THR A 156 -4.42 -5.29 -12.44
N LEU A 157 -4.39 -4.57 -11.30
CA LEU A 157 -3.75 -5.05 -10.08
C LEU A 157 -4.47 -6.28 -9.52
N ASN A 158 -5.80 -6.25 -9.48
CA ASN A 158 -6.64 -7.35 -9.01
C ASN A 158 -6.43 -8.62 -9.85
N GLU A 159 -6.36 -8.50 -11.18
CA GLU A 159 -6.07 -9.63 -12.08
C GLU A 159 -4.73 -10.27 -11.74
N LYS A 160 -3.66 -9.47 -11.60
CA LYS A 160 -2.31 -9.98 -11.27
C LYS A 160 -2.25 -10.66 -9.90
N VAL A 161 -2.89 -10.11 -8.90
CA VAL A 161 -2.90 -10.70 -7.55
C VAL A 161 -3.77 -11.96 -7.51
N SER A 162 -4.90 -11.96 -8.22
CA SER A 162 -5.76 -13.13 -8.35
C SER A 162 -5.07 -14.29 -9.08
N GLU A 163 -4.20 -14.02 -10.07
CA GLU A 163 -3.38 -15.05 -10.69
C GLU A 163 -2.44 -15.73 -9.68
N ILE A 164 -1.89 -14.98 -8.73
CA ILE A 164 -1.06 -15.53 -7.65
C ILE A 164 -1.91 -16.44 -6.76
N ASP A 165 -3.10 -16.01 -6.38
CA ASP A 165 -4.05 -16.78 -5.56
C ASP A 165 -4.39 -18.12 -6.22
N VAL A 166 -4.71 -18.09 -7.52
CA VAL A 166 -5.00 -19.30 -8.32
C VAL A 166 -3.79 -20.23 -8.38
N LYS A 167 -2.58 -19.71 -8.60
CA LYS A 167 -1.35 -20.51 -8.62
C LYS A 167 -1.08 -21.19 -7.28
N LEU A 168 -1.27 -20.46 -6.17
CA LEU A 168 -1.11 -21.04 -4.84
C LEU A 168 -2.13 -22.16 -4.58
N TYR A 169 -3.37 -21.97 -5.02
CA TYR A 169 -4.40 -23.00 -4.94
C TYR A 169 -4.03 -24.24 -5.77
N ASP A 170 -3.52 -24.05 -6.99
CA ASP A 170 -3.08 -25.14 -7.86
C ASP A 170 -1.89 -25.91 -7.25
N ILE A 171 -0.90 -25.21 -6.69
CA ILE A 171 0.23 -25.84 -5.98
C ILE A 171 -0.27 -26.71 -4.83
N GLY A 172 -1.18 -26.20 -4.01
CA GLY A 172 -1.69 -26.94 -2.86
C GLY A 172 -2.55 -28.14 -3.23
N LYS A 173 -3.21 -28.11 -4.42
CA LYS A 173 -4.07 -29.19 -4.91
C LYS A 173 -3.32 -30.24 -5.72
N ASN A 174 -2.43 -29.81 -6.60
CA ASN A 174 -1.81 -30.64 -7.64
C ASN A 174 -0.30 -30.76 -7.49
N GLY A 175 0.33 -30.04 -6.55
CA GLY A 175 1.76 -30.10 -6.32
C GLY A 175 2.22 -31.44 -5.78
N ASN A 176 3.42 -31.86 -6.17
CA ASN A 176 4.04 -33.09 -5.68
C ASN A 176 4.31 -33.07 -4.16
N TYR A 177 4.50 -31.87 -3.62
CA TYR A 177 4.74 -31.60 -2.20
C TYR A 177 3.76 -30.53 -1.71
N ASN A 178 3.12 -30.80 -0.61
CA ASN A 178 2.19 -29.87 0.05
C ASN A 178 2.68 -29.44 1.45
N THR A 179 3.95 -29.63 1.74
CA THR A 179 4.55 -29.24 3.02
C THR A 179 5.82 -28.47 2.76
N ILE A 180 5.90 -27.30 3.37
CA ILE A 180 7.10 -26.46 3.36
C ILE A 180 7.66 -26.28 4.76
N LEU A 181 8.98 -26.09 4.83
CA LEU A 181 9.69 -25.72 6.04
C LEU A 181 10.03 -24.24 5.96
N ALA A 182 9.66 -23.47 6.99
CA ALA A 182 9.90 -22.04 7.06
C ALA A 182 10.65 -21.70 8.36
N THR A 183 11.46 -20.65 8.32
CA THR A 183 12.19 -20.14 9.50
C THR A 183 11.34 -19.22 10.38
N SER A 184 10.12 -18.91 9.94
CA SER A 184 9.17 -18.09 10.68
C SER A 184 7.72 -18.45 10.30
N ASP A 185 6.77 -17.90 11.01
CA ASP A 185 5.33 -18.10 10.81
C ASP A 185 4.72 -17.25 9.66
N VAL A 186 5.53 -16.43 8.99
CA VAL A 186 5.06 -15.50 7.93
C VAL A 186 4.33 -16.20 6.79
N PHE A 187 4.58 -17.48 6.56
CA PHE A 187 3.96 -18.28 5.51
C PHE A 187 2.72 -19.06 5.98
N ASN A 188 2.28 -18.90 7.24
CA ASN A 188 1.13 -19.64 7.77
C ASN A 188 -0.17 -19.42 6.98
N TYR A 189 -0.31 -18.29 6.25
CA TYR A 189 -1.44 -18.03 5.36
C TYR A 189 -1.56 -19.08 4.25
N LEU A 190 -0.48 -19.80 3.88
CA LEU A 190 -0.49 -20.85 2.87
C LEU A 190 -1.34 -22.08 3.27
N THR A 191 -1.64 -22.22 4.56
CA THR A 191 -2.50 -23.34 5.04
C THR A 191 -3.90 -23.30 4.44
N LYS A 192 -4.43 -22.13 4.08
CA LYS A 192 -5.72 -21.99 3.38
C LYS A 192 -5.72 -22.62 1.98
N TYR A 193 -4.53 -22.80 1.38
CA TYR A 193 -4.34 -23.46 0.08
C TYR A 193 -3.98 -24.94 0.24
N ASN A 194 -4.18 -25.54 1.42
CA ASN A 194 -3.80 -26.92 1.71
C ASN A 194 -2.27 -27.16 1.64
N ILE A 195 -1.47 -26.12 1.84
CA ILE A 195 -0.01 -26.19 1.97
C ILE A 195 0.31 -26.17 3.46
N ASN A 196 0.83 -27.29 3.98
CA ASN A 196 1.22 -27.40 5.39
C ASN A 196 2.53 -26.63 5.63
N VAL A 197 2.55 -25.74 6.61
CA VAL A 197 3.73 -24.94 6.95
C VAL A 197 4.29 -25.44 8.30
N ILE A 198 5.55 -25.85 8.28
CA ILE A 198 6.29 -26.17 9.49
C ILE A 198 7.22 -24.99 9.79
N SER A 199 6.86 -24.18 10.78
CA SER A 199 7.68 -23.05 11.21
C SER A 199 8.72 -23.51 12.25
N ILE A 200 9.98 -23.09 12.04
CA ILE A 200 11.07 -23.25 13.00
C ILE A 200 11.39 -21.87 13.61
N ASP A 201 10.38 -21.23 14.17
CA ASP A 201 10.57 -19.94 14.82
C ASP A 201 11.32 -20.13 16.14
N LYS A 202 12.45 -19.41 16.29
CA LYS A 202 13.28 -19.44 17.50
C LYS A 202 12.55 -18.92 18.75
N ASN A 203 11.42 -18.26 18.57
CA ASN A 203 10.64 -17.67 19.66
C ASN A 203 9.54 -18.60 20.18
N THR A 204 9.40 -19.82 19.66
CA THR A 204 8.41 -20.79 20.13
C THR A 204 9.03 -21.83 21.05
N GLU A 205 8.33 -22.18 22.13
CA GLU A 205 8.73 -23.24 23.07
C GLU A 205 8.86 -24.65 22.43
N SER A 206 8.45 -24.77 21.16
CA SER A 206 8.44 -26.04 20.45
C SER A 206 9.47 -26.16 19.32
N ILE A 207 10.50 -25.31 19.30
CA ILE A 207 11.51 -25.29 18.23
C ILE A 207 12.16 -26.67 18.02
N ASP A 208 12.51 -27.37 19.09
CA ASP A 208 13.14 -28.69 19.00
C ASP A 208 12.21 -29.74 18.39
N LYS A 209 10.90 -29.67 18.71
CA LYS A 209 9.88 -30.54 18.12
C LYS A 209 9.68 -30.26 16.65
N SER A 210 9.63 -28.98 16.27
CA SER A 210 9.50 -28.56 14.88
C SER A 210 10.73 -28.96 14.06
N TYR A 211 11.92 -28.83 14.64
CA TYR A 211 13.17 -29.25 14.02
C TYR A 211 13.25 -30.77 13.85
N ALA A 212 12.87 -31.55 14.86
CA ALA A 212 12.81 -33.01 14.80
C ALA A 212 11.80 -33.49 13.73
N LYS A 213 10.62 -32.86 13.67
CA LYS A 213 9.60 -33.14 12.66
C LYS A 213 10.12 -32.83 11.25
N ALA A 214 10.71 -31.67 11.04
CA ALA A 214 11.31 -31.28 9.77
C ALA A 214 12.39 -32.25 9.31
N THR A 215 13.32 -32.61 10.20
CA THR A 215 14.38 -33.60 9.95
C THR A 215 13.82 -34.94 9.54
N SER A 216 12.75 -35.40 10.19
CA SER A 216 12.06 -36.65 9.85
C SER A 216 11.45 -36.59 8.46
N LEU A 217 10.81 -35.48 8.09
CA LEU A 217 10.18 -35.29 6.78
C LEU A 217 11.21 -35.23 5.64
N ILE A 218 12.33 -34.56 5.86
CA ILE A 218 13.47 -34.53 4.89
C ILE A 218 14.03 -35.95 4.70
N LYS A 219 14.32 -36.68 5.80
CA LYS A 219 14.82 -38.05 5.73
C LYS A 219 13.87 -39.01 5.02
N SER A 220 12.56 -38.81 5.18
CA SER A 220 11.53 -39.60 4.52
C SER A 220 11.18 -39.14 3.11
N LYS A 221 11.88 -38.12 2.57
CA LYS A 221 11.64 -37.51 1.25
C LYS A 221 10.19 -37.02 1.07
N LYS A 222 9.56 -36.55 2.13
CA LYS A 222 8.24 -35.93 2.09
C LYS A 222 8.29 -34.41 1.86
N ILE A 223 9.46 -33.83 2.03
CA ILE A 223 9.81 -32.43 1.66
C ILE A 223 11.23 -32.45 1.09
N GLU A 224 11.52 -31.48 0.22
CA GLU A 224 12.87 -31.24 -0.34
C GLU A 224 13.59 -30.12 0.41
#